data_105b07b4ff594996c454af176473883d
#
_entry.id   105b07b4ff594996c454af176473883d
#
_cell.length_a   1.000
_cell.length_b   1.000
_cell.length_c   1.000
_cell.angle_alpha   90.00
_cell.angle_beta   90.00
_cell.angle_gamma   90.00
#
_symmetry.space_group_name_H-M   'P 1'
#
loop_
_entity.id
_entity.type
_entity.pdbx_description
1 polymer ?
#
loop_
_entity_poly.entity_id
_entity_poly.type
_entity_poly.pdbx_seq_one_letter_code
_entity_poly.pdbx_strand_id
1 'polypeptide(L)'
;MKRIFHAYASALRELFRRWSLLLIAVVLYLAMLATIYEFFVTREATIGQLILSLLLALAAPVLFLVLQTMAARYDQGTQRAWPLLAGSLRDFWKLLVISLPLILLAVLAVYLFSSIEATPPAAAVRDAVRAQQAAPKPVAPKSQPVNWQSVAITTIEYLLFCLILPLAAIHLWIGTAREGLKRTFKQSPRILARAFAPRSVLIYAIGFVVFAVIPYFLIVTKTPVNSAWLDAGLLVARLLLAALFSLIGWVVTVGALGMRGDTDAKVTQPIEGAGHVPAEA
;
A
#
# COMPACT_ATOMS: atom_id res chain seq x y z
N MET A 1 0.98 -4.11 -23.13
CA MET A 1 2.11 -3.30 -22.63
C MET A 1 1.92 -1.80 -22.91
N LYS A 2 1.82 -1.30 -24.17
CA LYS A 2 1.66 0.13 -24.50
C LYS A 2 0.60 0.87 -23.68
N ARG A 3 -0.59 0.28 -23.48
CA ARG A 3 -1.69 0.90 -22.72
C ARG A 3 -1.38 1.09 -21.22
N ILE A 4 -0.54 0.23 -20.62
CA ILE A 4 -0.15 0.33 -19.20
C ILE A 4 0.85 1.47 -19.03
N PHE A 5 1.88 1.53 -19.88
CA PHE A 5 2.83 2.64 -19.85
C PHE A 5 2.14 3.98 -20.11
N HIS A 6 1.13 4.03 -20.99
CA HIS A 6 0.34 5.22 -21.22
C HIS A 6 -0.45 5.64 -19.97
N ALA A 7 -1.03 4.70 -19.22
CA ALA A 7 -1.74 5.01 -17.98
C ALA A 7 -0.79 5.59 -16.92
N TYR A 8 0.43 5.03 -16.78
CA TYR A 8 1.44 5.58 -15.87
C TYR A 8 1.92 6.96 -16.31
N ALA A 9 2.23 7.12 -17.59
CA ALA A 9 2.71 8.40 -18.13
C ALA A 9 1.66 9.51 -17.98
N SER A 10 0.37 9.19 -18.19
CA SER A 10 -0.73 10.15 -18.01
C SER A 10 -0.93 10.50 -16.54
N ALA A 11 -0.91 9.51 -15.63
CA ALA A 11 -1.01 9.73 -14.20
C ALA A 11 0.15 10.58 -13.67
N LEU A 12 1.37 10.28 -14.10
CA LEU A 12 2.56 11.06 -13.75
C LEU A 12 2.49 12.50 -14.26
N ARG A 13 2.13 12.68 -15.54
CA ARG A 13 1.98 14.01 -16.14
C ARG A 13 0.92 14.84 -15.42
N GLU A 14 -0.21 14.25 -15.08
CA GLU A 14 -1.27 14.92 -14.33
C GLU A 14 -0.82 15.33 -12.93
N LEU A 15 -0.08 14.48 -12.22
CA LEU A 15 0.49 14.78 -10.91
C LEU A 15 1.46 15.97 -10.99
N PHE A 16 2.40 15.97 -11.94
CA PHE A 16 3.37 17.05 -12.10
C PHE A 16 2.76 18.34 -12.65
N ARG A 17 1.66 18.27 -13.38
CA ARG A 17 0.93 19.46 -13.81
C ARG A 17 0.31 20.21 -12.64
N ARG A 18 0.11 19.53 -11.48
CA ARG A 18 -0.54 20.08 -10.29
C ARG A 18 0.44 20.18 -9.09
N TRP A 19 1.43 21.03 -9.24
CA TRP A 19 2.46 21.21 -8.21
C TRP A 19 1.90 21.47 -6.79
N SER A 20 0.82 22.25 -6.66
CA SER A 20 0.20 22.52 -5.36
C SER A 20 -0.34 21.26 -4.70
N LEU A 21 -0.87 20.33 -5.50
CA LEU A 21 -1.36 19.04 -4.99
C LEU A 21 -0.19 18.14 -4.58
N LEU A 22 0.87 18.11 -5.39
CA LEU A 22 2.08 17.36 -5.07
C LEU A 22 2.72 17.88 -3.79
N LEU A 23 2.83 19.21 -3.60
CA LEU A 23 3.36 19.80 -2.37
C LEU A 23 2.53 19.41 -1.13
N ILE A 24 1.20 19.48 -1.22
CA ILE A 24 0.33 19.06 -0.10
C ILE A 24 0.52 17.56 0.19
N ALA A 25 0.62 16.71 -0.84
CA ALA A 25 0.87 15.29 -0.66
C ALA A 25 2.22 15.03 0.02
N VAL A 26 3.27 15.75 -0.38
CA VAL A 26 4.61 15.69 0.27
C VAL A 26 4.52 16.11 1.73
N VAL A 27 3.87 17.23 2.04
CA VAL A 27 3.72 17.71 3.42
C VAL A 27 2.96 16.71 4.28
N LEU A 28 1.83 16.17 3.80
CA LEU A 28 1.08 15.13 4.51
C LEU A 28 1.89 13.86 4.72
N TYR A 29 2.65 13.45 3.73
CA TYR A 29 3.50 12.26 3.81
C TYR A 29 4.63 12.45 4.81
N LEU A 30 5.31 13.59 4.79
CA LEU A 30 6.35 13.93 5.76
C LEU A 30 5.77 14.05 7.17
N ALA A 31 4.59 14.67 7.34
CA ALA A 31 3.89 14.72 8.62
C ALA A 31 3.56 13.32 9.14
N MET A 32 3.12 12.41 8.27
CA MET A 32 2.87 11.01 8.62
C MET A 32 4.16 10.30 9.06
N LEU A 33 5.27 10.47 8.31
CA LEU A 33 6.56 9.88 8.68
C LEU A 33 7.09 10.44 10.01
N ALA A 34 6.97 11.75 10.23
CA ALA A 34 7.33 12.39 11.49
C ALA A 34 6.48 11.85 12.65
N THR A 35 5.17 11.70 12.46
CA THR A 35 4.26 11.11 13.44
C THR A 35 4.66 9.68 13.81
N ILE A 36 5.00 8.86 12.82
CA ILE A 36 5.48 7.49 13.05
C ILE A 36 6.81 7.50 13.79
N TYR A 37 7.75 8.36 13.38
CA TYR A 37 9.05 8.49 14.03
C TYR A 37 8.89 8.88 15.51
N GLU A 38 8.12 9.94 15.80
CA GLU A 38 7.85 10.40 17.16
C GLU A 38 7.17 9.33 18.01
N PHE A 39 6.25 8.55 17.43
CA PHE A 39 5.61 7.42 18.10
C PHE A 39 6.65 6.40 18.60
N PHE A 40 7.64 6.02 17.77
CA PHE A 40 8.67 5.06 18.16
C PHE A 40 9.73 5.63 19.13
N VAL A 41 9.97 6.93 19.09
CA VAL A 41 10.97 7.59 19.94
C VAL A 41 10.40 7.98 21.31
N THR A 42 9.07 8.20 21.40
CA THR A 42 8.42 8.60 22.64
C THR A 42 8.46 7.45 23.66
N ARG A 43 9.08 7.70 24.81
CA ARG A 43 9.13 6.74 25.93
C ARG A 43 7.88 6.91 26.79
N GLU A 44 7.28 5.80 27.20
CA GLU A 44 6.05 5.79 28.03
C GLU A 44 6.40 5.84 29.54
N ALA A 45 7.04 6.93 29.99
CA ALA A 45 7.43 7.08 31.40
C ALA A 45 6.44 7.92 32.23
N THR A 46 5.60 8.74 31.57
CA THR A 46 4.63 9.63 32.23
C THR A 46 3.26 9.53 31.58
N ILE A 47 2.19 9.92 32.31
CA ILE A 47 0.82 9.97 31.80
C ILE A 47 0.73 10.87 30.55
N GLY A 48 1.44 12.01 30.55
CA GLY A 48 1.48 12.91 29.39
C GLY A 48 2.08 12.25 28.15
N GLN A 49 3.16 11.47 28.33
CA GLN A 49 3.79 10.72 27.24
C GLN A 49 2.89 9.59 26.73
N LEU A 50 2.16 8.89 27.61
CA LEU A 50 1.17 7.89 27.21
C LEU A 50 0.05 8.51 26.36
N ILE A 51 -0.49 9.67 26.76
CA ILE A 51 -1.49 10.40 25.98
C ILE A 51 -0.91 10.81 24.61
N LEU A 52 0.32 11.32 24.60
CA LEU A 52 0.99 11.68 23.34
C LEU A 52 1.17 10.47 22.43
N SER A 53 1.66 9.33 22.93
CA SER A 53 1.79 8.09 22.17
C SER A 53 0.45 7.64 21.59
N LEU A 54 -0.62 7.72 22.37
CA LEU A 54 -1.98 7.38 21.87
C LEU A 54 -2.44 8.34 20.77
N LEU A 55 -2.20 9.64 20.90
CA LEU A 55 -2.53 10.62 19.87
C LEU A 55 -1.71 10.39 18.59
N LEU A 56 -0.42 10.09 18.71
CA LEU A 56 0.45 9.77 17.57
C LEU A 56 0.02 8.47 16.89
N ALA A 57 -0.32 7.44 17.67
CA ALA A 57 -0.84 6.17 17.14
C ALA A 57 -2.15 6.35 16.34
N LEU A 58 -2.99 7.32 16.72
CA LEU A 58 -4.21 7.66 15.99
C LEU A 58 -3.96 8.58 14.80
N ALA A 59 -3.02 9.53 14.93
CA ALA A 59 -2.73 10.51 13.89
C ALA A 59 -2.13 9.89 12.63
N ALA A 60 -1.23 8.92 12.76
CA ALA A 60 -0.59 8.27 11.63
C ALA A 60 -1.59 7.58 10.66
N PRO A 61 -2.52 6.71 11.11
CA PRO A 61 -3.56 6.14 10.23
C PRO A 61 -4.51 7.21 9.65
N VAL A 62 -4.83 8.27 10.40
CA VAL A 62 -5.65 9.37 9.89
C VAL A 62 -4.96 10.07 8.73
N LEU A 63 -3.69 10.48 8.89
CA LEU A 63 -2.89 11.11 7.84
C LEU A 63 -2.74 10.19 6.62
N PHE A 64 -2.52 8.89 6.84
CA PHE A 64 -2.49 7.89 5.79
C PHE A 64 -3.79 7.86 5.00
N LEU A 65 -4.95 7.74 5.66
CA LEU A 65 -6.25 7.67 4.99
C LEU A 65 -6.63 8.99 4.29
N VAL A 66 -6.23 10.14 4.82
CA VAL A 66 -6.38 11.43 4.14
C VAL A 66 -5.57 11.45 2.85
N LEU A 67 -4.32 11.00 2.90
CA LEU A 67 -3.45 10.89 1.72
C LEU A 67 -4.05 9.91 0.69
N GLN A 68 -4.61 8.77 1.12
CA GLN A 68 -5.29 7.81 0.23
C GLN A 68 -6.54 8.43 -0.42
N THR A 69 -7.36 9.15 0.34
CA THR A 69 -8.55 9.82 -0.19
C THR A 69 -8.15 10.85 -1.25
N MET A 70 -7.07 11.59 -1.01
CA MET A 70 -6.54 12.56 -1.95
C MET A 70 -5.98 11.88 -3.20
N ALA A 71 -5.20 10.80 -3.05
CA ALA A 71 -4.66 10.01 -4.16
C ALA A 71 -5.75 9.35 -5.02
N ALA A 72 -6.87 8.94 -4.42
CA ALA A 72 -8.00 8.36 -5.15
C ALA A 72 -8.83 9.36 -5.97
N ARG A 73 -8.67 10.66 -5.69
CA ARG A 73 -9.47 11.75 -6.31
C ARG A 73 -8.67 12.68 -7.22
N TYR A 74 -7.35 12.67 -7.18
CA TYR A 74 -6.55 13.69 -7.86
C TYR A 74 -6.72 13.70 -9.39
N ASP A 75 -7.09 12.59 -9.98
CA ASP A 75 -7.30 12.43 -11.43
C ASP A 75 -8.66 12.97 -11.93
N GLN A 76 -9.61 13.25 -11.02
CA GLN A 76 -10.95 13.79 -11.35
C GLN A 76 -10.95 15.26 -11.87
N GLY A 77 -9.81 15.82 -12.11
CA GLY A 77 -9.55 16.89 -13.10
C GLY A 77 -9.87 18.32 -12.70
N THR A 78 -10.82 18.62 -11.83
CA THR A 78 -11.38 19.98 -11.69
C THR A 78 -11.12 20.70 -10.36
N GLN A 79 -10.67 19.99 -9.34
CA GLN A 79 -10.55 20.59 -8.01
C GLN A 79 -9.16 21.22 -7.77
N ARG A 80 -9.19 22.42 -7.18
CA ARG A 80 -7.99 23.03 -6.61
C ARG A 80 -7.46 22.18 -5.45
N ALA A 81 -6.16 22.26 -5.14
CA ALA A 81 -5.53 21.41 -4.14
C ALA A 81 -6.13 21.57 -2.72
N TRP A 82 -6.48 22.78 -2.31
CA TRP A 82 -7.05 23.05 -1.00
C TRP A 82 -8.47 22.47 -0.79
N PRO A 83 -9.44 22.70 -1.69
CA PRO A 83 -10.74 22.02 -1.61
C PRO A 83 -10.64 20.50 -1.63
N LEU A 84 -9.66 19.95 -2.37
CA LEU A 84 -9.41 18.51 -2.39
C LEU A 84 -8.93 18.00 -1.03
N LEU A 85 -8.00 18.71 -0.37
CA LEU A 85 -7.54 18.40 0.98
C LEU A 85 -8.68 18.47 2.00
N ALA A 86 -9.45 19.58 2.00
CA ALA A 86 -10.60 19.75 2.91
C ALA A 86 -11.66 18.65 2.70
N GLY A 87 -11.93 18.29 1.45
CA GLY A 87 -12.82 17.17 1.12
C GLY A 87 -12.25 15.83 1.57
N SER A 88 -10.94 15.61 1.48
CA SER A 88 -10.27 14.40 1.94
C SER A 88 -10.30 14.27 3.45
N LEU A 89 -10.08 15.38 4.17
CA LEU A 89 -10.22 15.43 5.64
C LEU A 89 -11.65 15.15 6.10
N ARG A 90 -12.66 15.57 5.34
CA ARG A 90 -14.07 15.27 5.68
C ARG A 90 -14.45 13.83 5.39
N ASP A 91 -13.87 13.23 4.37
CA ASP A 91 -14.30 11.94 3.83
C ASP A 91 -13.40 10.74 4.19
N PHE A 92 -12.26 10.94 4.87
CA PHE A 92 -11.31 9.87 5.21
C PHE A 92 -11.95 8.75 6.04
N TRP A 93 -12.91 9.09 6.92
CA TRP A 93 -13.60 8.11 7.74
C TRP A 93 -14.36 7.06 6.92
N LYS A 94 -14.80 7.42 5.70
CA LYS A 94 -15.43 6.46 4.77
C LYS A 94 -14.46 5.40 4.32
N LEU A 95 -13.19 5.79 4.10
CA LEU A 95 -12.12 4.86 3.79
C LEU A 95 -11.77 4.00 5.02
N LEU A 96 -11.79 4.58 6.21
CA LEU A 96 -11.61 3.82 7.45
C LEU A 96 -12.66 2.70 7.57
N VAL A 97 -13.94 3.04 7.42
CA VAL A 97 -15.04 2.06 7.51
C VAL A 97 -14.92 0.95 6.48
N ILE A 98 -14.61 1.28 5.21
CA ILE A 98 -14.46 0.25 4.16
C ILE A 98 -13.19 -0.60 4.36
N SER A 99 -12.20 -0.10 5.10
CA SER A 99 -10.96 -0.83 5.41
C SER A 99 -11.12 -1.78 6.59
N LEU A 100 -12.11 -1.60 7.47
CA LEU A 100 -12.28 -2.44 8.66
C LEU A 100 -12.38 -3.95 8.33
N PRO A 101 -13.14 -4.40 7.34
CA PRO A 101 -13.17 -5.82 6.97
C PRO A 101 -11.82 -6.33 6.49
N LEU A 102 -11.03 -5.51 5.76
CA LEU A 102 -9.71 -5.89 5.30
C LEU A 102 -8.70 -5.94 6.44
N ILE A 103 -8.78 -5.00 7.39
CA ILE A 103 -7.96 -5.00 8.60
C ILE A 103 -8.27 -6.24 9.44
N LEU A 104 -9.54 -6.56 9.64
CA LEU A 104 -9.94 -7.77 10.36
C LEU A 104 -9.42 -9.04 9.66
N LEU A 105 -9.52 -9.10 8.33
CA LEU A 105 -8.97 -10.21 7.55
C LEU A 105 -7.45 -10.30 7.69
N ALA A 106 -6.75 -9.17 7.68
CA ALA A 106 -5.30 -9.11 7.88
C ALA A 106 -4.90 -9.62 9.27
N VAL A 107 -5.57 -9.17 10.32
CA VAL A 107 -5.34 -9.62 11.71
C VAL A 107 -5.59 -11.12 11.85
N LEU A 108 -6.70 -11.61 11.27
CA LEU A 108 -7.02 -13.04 11.26
C LEU A 108 -5.94 -13.85 10.54
N ALA A 109 -5.47 -13.35 9.39
CA ALA A 109 -4.41 -14.02 8.63
C ALA A 109 -3.09 -14.09 9.42
N VAL A 110 -2.67 -12.98 10.06
CA VAL A 110 -1.48 -12.96 10.94
C VAL A 110 -1.63 -13.98 12.07
N TYR A 111 -2.79 -14.02 12.71
CA TYR A 111 -3.06 -14.99 13.78
C TYR A 111 -2.97 -16.44 13.28
N LEU A 112 -3.55 -16.73 12.12
CA LEU A 112 -3.51 -18.08 11.54
C LEU A 112 -2.08 -18.48 11.15
N PHE A 113 -1.32 -17.60 10.48
CA PHE A 113 0.06 -17.90 10.09
C PHE A 113 0.96 -18.10 11.32
N SER A 114 0.85 -17.24 12.33
CA SER A 114 1.61 -17.39 13.57
C SER A 114 1.26 -18.69 14.32
N SER A 115 0.00 -19.12 14.28
CA SER A 115 -0.43 -20.39 14.90
C SER A 115 0.15 -21.60 14.16
N ILE A 116 0.28 -21.54 12.84
CA ILE A 116 0.88 -22.61 12.03
C ILE A 116 2.39 -22.70 12.28
N GLU A 117 3.07 -21.56 12.36
CA GLU A 117 4.53 -21.50 12.61
C GLU A 117 4.89 -21.93 14.04
N ALA A 118 4.04 -21.62 15.02
CA ALA A 118 4.24 -21.98 16.41
C ALA A 118 4.10 -23.50 16.67
N THR A 119 3.63 -24.29 15.70
CA THR A 119 3.49 -25.74 15.80
C THR A 119 4.67 -26.41 15.09
N PRO A 120 5.85 -26.57 15.73
CA PRO A 120 6.95 -27.28 15.11
C PRO A 120 6.50 -28.74 14.89
N PRO A 121 6.79 -29.31 13.70
CA PRO A 121 6.48 -30.71 13.46
C PRO A 121 7.14 -31.56 14.55
N ALA A 122 6.35 -32.43 15.21
CA ALA A 122 6.79 -33.24 16.37
C ALA A 122 8.07 -34.05 16.10
N ALA A 123 8.38 -34.32 14.83
CA ALA A 123 9.62 -34.90 14.37
C ALA A 123 10.82 -33.96 14.58
N ALA A 124 10.71 -32.67 14.24
CA ALA A 124 11.80 -31.71 14.40
C ALA A 124 12.17 -31.45 15.86
N VAL A 125 11.19 -31.46 16.77
CA VAL A 125 11.42 -31.37 18.22
C VAL A 125 12.15 -32.60 18.72
N ARG A 126 11.76 -33.81 18.30
CA ARG A 126 12.43 -35.07 18.67
C ARG A 126 13.86 -35.12 18.15
N ASP A 127 14.08 -34.66 16.93
CA ASP A 127 15.43 -34.65 16.32
C ASP A 127 16.33 -33.60 16.97
N ALA A 128 15.81 -32.43 17.32
CA ALA A 128 16.53 -31.41 18.07
C ALA A 128 16.92 -31.90 19.49
N VAL A 129 16.03 -32.58 20.20
CA VAL A 129 16.29 -33.16 21.53
C VAL A 129 17.33 -34.27 21.41
N ARG A 130 17.25 -35.16 20.41
CA ARG A 130 18.24 -36.18 20.16
C ARG A 130 19.61 -35.60 19.79
N ALA A 131 19.64 -34.56 18.97
CA ALA A 131 20.87 -33.88 18.59
C ALA A 131 21.57 -33.21 19.79
N GLN A 132 20.79 -32.59 20.70
CA GLN A 132 21.33 -32.02 21.95
C GLN A 132 21.87 -33.07 22.90
N GLN A 133 21.26 -34.24 22.95
CA GLN A 133 21.72 -35.36 23.82
C GLN A 133 22.93 -36.10 23.25
N ALA A 134 23.19 -36.00 21.92
CA ALA A 134 24.26 -36.73 21.23
C ALA A 134 25.54 -35.94 20.98
N ALA A 135 25.59 -34.62 21.27
CA ALA A 135 26.67 -33.76 20.84
C ALA A 135 27.67 -33.37 21.93
N PRO A 136 28.88 -33.99 21.96
CA PRO A 136 30.05 -33.44 22.65
C PRO A 136 30.99 -32.60 21.79
N LYS A 137 30.70 -32.34 20.52
CA LYS A 137 31.59 -31.53 19.64
C LYS A 137 30.78 -30.54 18.76
N PRO A 138 31.26 -29.30 18.56
CA PRO A 138 30.67 -28.37 17.61
C PRO A 138 30.84 -28.95 16.19
N VAL A 139 29.77 -29.54 15.69
CA VAL A 139 29.70 -30.00 14.30
C VAL A 139 29.43 -28.77 13.43
N ALA A 140 30.25 -28.60 12.37
CA ALA A 140 30.02 -27.57 11.37
C ALA A 140 28.56 -27.59 10.91
N PRO A 141 27.95 -26.42 10.67
CA PRO A 141 26.55 -26.33 10.30
C PRO A 141 26.30 -27.08 9.01
N LYS A 142 25.75 -28.31 9.13
CA LYS A 142 25.20 -29.01 7.97
C LYS A 142 24.07 -28.16 7.40
N SER A 143 24.11 -27.92 6.09
CA SER A 143 23.03 -27.25 5.37
C SER A 143 21.70 -27.96 5.73
N GLN A 144 20.85 -27.27 6.49
CA GLN A 144 19.54 -27.82 6.84
C GLN A 144 18.74 -28.00 5.54
N PRO A 145 18.04 -29.14 5.38
CA PRO A 145 17.20 -29.35 4.21
C PRO A 145 16.13 -28.25 4.15
N VAL A 146 15.89 -27.72 2.95
CA VAL A 146 14.90 -26.66 2.72
C VAL A 146 13.53 -27.18 3.17
N ASN A 147 12.93 -26.52 4.15
CA ASN A 147 11.57 -26.82 4.59
C ASN A 147 10.57 -26.18 3.60
N TRP A 148 10.13 -26.97 2.61
CA TRP A 148 9.19 -26.52 1.59
C TRP A 148 7.85 -26.01 2.17
N GLN A 149 7.42 -26.53 3.31
CA GLN A 149 6.22 -26.07 4.00
C GLN A 149 6.40 -24.62 4.50
N SER A 150 7.52 -24.32 5.13
CA SER A 150 7.83 -22.95 5.57
C SER A 150 7.94 -21.99 4.36
N VAL A 151 8.61 -22.41 3.29
CA VAL A 151 8.70 -21.61 2.05
C VAL A 151 7.31 -21.32 1.47
N ALA A 152 6.43 -22.32 1.42
CA ALA A 152 5.07 -22.16 0.91
C ALA A 152 4.24 -21.20 1.77
N ILE A 153 4.28 -21.34 3.10
CA ILE A 153 3.57 -20.47 4.05
C ILE A 153 4.05 -19.02 3.89
N THR A 154 5.37 -18.80 3.93
CA THR A 154 5.96 -17.48 3.75
C THR A 154 5.59 -16.87 2.40
N THR A 155 5.58 -17.67 1.33
CA THR A 155 5.18 -17.20 -0.01
C THR A 155 3.71 -16.75 -0.03
N ILE A 156 2.81 -17.54 0.58
CA ILE A 156 1.37 -17.20 0.67
C ILE A 156 1.19 -15.92 1.51
N GLU A 157 1.91 -15.79 2.60
CA GLU A 157 1.90 -14.61 3.46
C GLU A 157 2.31 -13.36 2.68
N TYR A 158 3.45 -13.37 1.99
CA TYR A 158 3.88 -12.26 1.14
C TYR A 158 2.87 -11.95 0.04
N LEU A 159 2.30 -12.95 -0.60
CA LEU A 159 1.32 -12.77 -1.66
C LEU A 159 0.03 -12.13 -1.12
N LEU A 160 -0.40 -12.51 0.08
CA LEU A 160 -1.56 -11.94 0.75
C LEU A 160 -1.31 -10.48 1.14
N PHE A 161 -0.20 -10.20 1.85
CA PHE A 161 0.06 -8.87 2.42
C PHE A 161 0.64 -7.87 1.41
N CYS A 162 1.43 -8.32 0.44
CA CYS A 162 2.04 -7.41 -0.55
C CYS A 162 1.23 -7.26 -1.83
N LEU A 163 0.31 -8.17 -2.15
CA LEU A 163 -0.46 -8.11 -3.40
C LEU A 163 -1.97 -8.07 -3.16
N ILE A 164 -2.52 -9.09 -2.50
CA ILE A 164 -3.98 -9.29 -2.43
C ILE A 164 -4.65 -8.18 -1.62
N LEU A 165 -4.24 -7.98 -0.37
CA LEU A 165 -4.84 -7.00 0.53
C LEU A 165 -4.66 -5.56 0.03
N PRO A 166 -3.45 -5.10 -0.37
CA PRO A 166 -3.29 -3.74 -0.87
C PRO A 166 -4.05 -3.47 -2.15
N LEU A 167 -4.07 -4.43 -3.09
CA LEU A 167 -4.78 -4.26 -4.35
C LEU A 167 -6.30 -4.18 -4.14
N ALA A 168 -6.85 -5.02 -3.26
CA ALA A 168 -8.24 -4.96 -2.83
C ALA A 168 -8.57 -3.62 -2.15
N ALA A 169 -7.72 -3.17 -1.22
CA ALA A 169 -7.87 -1.89 -0.51
C ALA A 169 -7.91 -0.71 -1.49
N ILE A 170 -6.94 -0.60 -2.39
CA ILE A 170 -6.86 0.49 -3.38
C ILE A 170 -8.15 0.59 -4.20
N HIS A 171 -8.67 -0.54 -4.71
CA HIS A 171 -9.88 -0.51 -5.52
C HIS A 171 -11.13 -0.15 -4.70
N LEU A 172 -11.23 -0.60 -3.46
CA LEU A 172 -12.30 -0.21 -2.56
C LEU A 172 -12.20 1.28 -2.16
N TRP A 173 -10.99 1.80 -1.95
CA TRP A 173 -10.77 3.23 -1.68
C TRP A 173 -11.15 4.12 -2.87
N ILE A 174 -10.73 3.74 -4.09
CA ILE A 174 -11.11 4.45 -5.31
C ILE A 174 -12.63 4.43 -5.48
N GLY A 175 -13.28 3.28 -5.31
CA GLY A 175 -14.74 3.16 -5.38
C GLY A 175 -15.41 4.04 -4.33
N THR A 176 -14.97 3.99 -3.07
CA THR A 176 -15.54 4.77 -1.97
C THR A 176 -15.34 6.27 -2.15
N ALA A 177 -14.17 6.69 -2.62
CA ALA A 177 -13.86 8.08 -2.86
C ALA A 177 -14.69 8.68 -4.01
N ARG A 178 -15.05 7.89 -5.02
CA ARG A 178 -15.76 8.33 -6.23
C ARG A 178 -17.27 8.13 -6.16
N GLU A 179 -17.71 6.97 -5.69
CA GLU A 179 -19.12 6.57 -5.73
C GLU A 179 -19.81 6.62 -4.35
N GLY A 180 -19.01 6.78 -3.29
CA GLY A 180 -19.47 6.79 -1.91
C GLY A 180 -19.59 5.40 -1.28
N LEU A 181 -19.64 5.38 0.06
CA LEU A 181 -19.53 4.17 0.87
C LEU A 181 -20.62 3.13 0.57
N LYS A 182 -21.92 3.57 0.57
CA LYS A 182 -23.06 2.67 0.40
C LYS A 182 -23.02 1.91 -0.95
N ARG A 183 -22.67 2.63 -2.02
CA ARG A 183 -22.59 2.06 -3.37
C ARG A 183 -21.42 1.09 -3.49
N THR A 184 -20.26 1.45 -2.92
CA THR A 184 -19.09 0.59 -2.90
C THR A 184 -19.36 -0.71 -2.17
N PHE A 185 -20.04 -0.68 -1.00
CA PHE A 185 -20.42 -1.92 -0.31
C PHE A 185 -21.31 -2.82 -1.16
N LYS A 186 -22.33 -2.25 -1.80
CA LYS A 186 -23.24 -3.02 -2.67
C LYS A 186 -22.51 -3.63 -3.87
N GLN A 187 -21.48 -2.96 -4.37
CA GLN A 187 -20.72 -3.38 -5.56
C GLN A 187 -19.38 -4.04 -5.22
N SER A 188 -19.07 -4.27 -3.94
CA SER A 188 -17.77 -4.81 -3.50
C SER A 188 -17.33 -6.09 -4.22
N PRO A 189 -18.19 -7.09 -4.51
CA PRO A 189 -17.74 -8.27 -5.24
C PRO A 189 -17.28 -7.94 -6.66
N ARG A 190 -17.99 -7.02 -7.35
CA ARG A 190 -17.63 -6.58 -8.70
C ARG A 190 -16.34 -5.74 -8.70
N ILE A 191 -16.16 -4.89 -7.70
CA ILE A 191 -14.93 -4.08 -7.51
C ILE A 191 -13.74 -4.99 -7.26
N LEU A 192 -13.89 -5.99 -6.38
CA LEU A 192 -12.85 -6.97 -6.10
C LEU A 192 -12.52 -7.83 -7.33
N ALA A 193 -13.51 -8.27 -8.09
CA ALA A 193 -13.25 -9.00 -9.34
C ALA A 193 -12.43 -8.15 -10.33
N ARG A 194 -12.69 -6.84 -10.41
CA ARG A 194 -11.88 -5.91 -11.22
C ARG A 194 -10.48 -5.69 -10.66
N ALA A 195 -10.33 -5.68 -9.33
CA ALA A 195 -9.03 -5.55 -8.67
C ALA A 195 -8.08 -6.67 -9.15
N PHE A 196 -8.57 -7.90 -9.19
CA PHE A 196 -7.77 -9.07 -9.58
C PHE A 196 -7.73 -9.32 -11.10
N ALA A 197 -8.26 -8.42 -11.92
CA ALA A 197 -8.07 -8.51 -13.36
C ALA A 197 -6.57 -8.41 -13.73
N PRO A 198 -6.07 -9.22 -14.69
CA PRO A 198 -4.62 -9.31 -15.00
C PRO A 198 -3.95 -7.96 -15.24
N ARG A 199 -4.67 -7.02 -15.85
CA ARG A 199 -4.18 -5.67 -16.10
C ARG A 199 -4.03 -4.85 -14.81
N SER A 200 -4.94 -4.97 -13.84
CA SER A 200 -4.83 -4.29 -12.54
C SER A 200 -3.66 -4.84 -11.74
N VAL A 201 -3.52 -6.16 -11.71
CA VAL A 201 -2.38 -6.84 -11.07
C VAL A 201 -1.06 -6.37 -11.68
N LEU A 202 -0.98 -6.28 -13.02
CA LEU A 202 0.25 -5.85 -13.70
C LEU A 202 0.57 -4.36 -13.44
N ILE A 203 -0.45 -3.47 -13.43
CA ILE A 203 -0.27 -2.07 -13.04
C ILE A 203 0.26 -2.01 -11.61
N TYR A 204 -0.37 -2.71 -10.68
CA TYR A 204 0.07 -2.73 -9.29
C TYR A 204 1.49 -3.29 -9.14
N ALA A 205 1.83 -4.39 -9.81
CA ALA A 205 3.16 -5.00 -9.73
C ALA A 205 4.27 -4.06 -10.22
N ILE A 206 4.05 -3.34 -11.33
CA ILE A 206 4.99 -2.31 -11.80
C ILE A 206 5.11 -1.19 -10.77
N GLY A 207 3.98 -0.71 -10.24
CA GLY A 207 3.98 0.30 -9.18
C GLY A 207 4.72 -0.16 -7.94
N PHE A 208 4.50 -1.40 -7.50
CA PHE A 208 5.15 -2.00 -6.35
C PHE A 208 6.68 -1.97 -6.47
N VAL A 209 7.21 -2.24 -7.65
CA VAL A 209 8.66 -2.09 -7.90
C VAL A 209 9.09 -0.64 -7.65
N VAL A 210 8.34 0.35 -8.10
CA VAL A 210 8.70 1.76 -7.97
C VAL A 210 8.56 2.26 -6.53
N PHE A 211 7.45 1.98 -5.84
CA PHE A 211 7.17 2.55 -4.52
C PHE A 211 7.66 1.69 -3.34
N ALA A 212 8.02 0.42 -3.56
CA ALA A 212 8.47 -0.47 -2.50
C ALA A 212 9.88 -1.04 -2.77
N VAL A 213 10.10 -1.69 -3.92
CA VAL A 213 11.36 -2.39 -4.19
C VAL A 213 12.52 -1.42 -4.35
N ILE A 214 12.38 -0.35 -5.16
CA ILE A 214 13.44 0.65 -5.33
C ILE A 214 13.78 1.34 -4.00
N PRO A 215 12.81 1.87 -3.21
CA PRO A 215 13.07 2.42 -1.88
C PRO A 215 13.78 1.44 -0.93
N TYR A 216 13.37 0.17 -0.92
CA TYR A 216 14.01 -0.86 -0.12
C TYR A 216 15.50 -0.97 -0.45
N PHE A 217 15.86 -1.08 -1.73
CA PHE A 217 17.26 -1.16 -2.16
C PHE A 217 18.04 0.11 -1.84
N LEU A 218 17.42 1.29 -1.97
CA LEU A 218 18.05 2.55 -1.59
C LEU A 218 18.42 2.60 -0.09
N ILE A 219 17.59 2.03 0.78
CA ILE A 219 17.82 2.02 2.23
C ILE A 219 18.86 0.96 2.61
N VAL A 220 18.75 -0.26 2.05
CA VAL A 220 19.57 -1.40 2.49
C VAL A 220 20.96 -1.39 1.88
N THR A 221 21.16 -0.79 0.70
CA THR A 221 22.46 -0.78 0.02
C THR A 221 23.46 0.09 0.80
N LYS A 222 24.57 -0.50 1.22
CA LYS A 222 25.68 0.21 1.87
C LYS A 222 26.67 0.66 0.79
N THR A 223 27.16 1.90 0.90
CA THR A 223 28.26 2.38 0.06
C THR A 223 29.50 2.46 0.93
N PRO A 224 30.60 1.77 0.58
CA PRO A 224 31.85 1.90 1.32
C PRO A 224 32.42 3.31 1.11
N VAL A 225 32.37 4.12 2.15
CA VAL A 225 32.90 5.51 2.14
C VAL A 225 33.80 5.67 3.35
N ASN A 226 34.95 6.30 3.15
CA ASN A 226 35.95 6.48 4.20
C ASN A 226 35.73 7.72 5.09
N SER A 227 34.67 8.50 4.82
CA SER A 227 34.35 9.73 5.55
C SER A 227 32.98 9.63 6.20
N ALA A 228 32.91 9.82 7.53
CA ALA A 228 31.65 9.80 8.29
C ALA A 228 30.62 10.84 7.82
N TRP A 229 31.08 12.04 7.44
CA TRP A 229 30.19 13.09 6.92
C TRP A 229 29.59 12.75 5.56
N LEU A 230 30.39 12.13 4.70
CA LEU A 230 29.93 11.71 3.39
C LEU A 230 28.96 10.53 3.50
N ASP A 231 29.19 9.61 4.44
CA ASP A 231 28.27 8.50 4.71
C ASP A 231 26.94 9.00 5.25
N ALA A 232 26.95 9.94 6.22
CA ALA A 232 25.75 10.57 6.74
C ALA A 232 24.98 11.34 5.64
N GLY A 233 25.67 12.10 4.79
CA GLY A 233 25.07 12.81 3.67
C GLY A 233 24.42 11.87 2.65
N LEU A 234 25.10 10.77 2.31
CA LEU A 234 24.57 9.74 1.42
C LEU A 234 23.35 9.02 2.03
N LEU A 235 23.37 8.75 3.34
CA LEU A 235 22.22 8.15 4.03
C LEU A 235 21.01 9.06 3.94
N VAL A 236 21.16 10.36 4.26
CA VAL A 236 20.07 11.35 4.14
C VAL A 236 19.55 11.42 2.71
N ALA A 237 20.44 11.52 1.72
CA ALA A 237 20.04 11.55 0.31
C ALA A 237 19.25 10.30 -0.10
N ARG A 238 19.65 9.12 0.34
CA ARG A 238 18.95 7.85 0.08
C ARG A 238 17.58 7.81 0.74
N LEU A 239 17.48 8.25 1.99
CA LEU A 239 16.20 8.32 2.70
C LEU A 239 15.23 9.28 2.01
N LEU A 240 15.70 10.44 1.58
CA LEU A 240 14.89 11.40 0.83
C LEU A 240 14.44 10.82 -0.52
N LEU A 241 15.34 10.19 -1.26
CA LEU A 241 14.99 9.53 -2.53
C LEU A 241 14.01 8.37 -2.29
N ALA A 242 14.21 7.54 -1.28
CA ALA A 242 13.31 6.46 -0.94
C ALA A 242 11.91 6.98 -0.60
N ALA A 243 11.82 8.04 0.22
CA ALA A 243 10.56 8.69 0.56
C ALA A 243 9.86 9.25 -0.69
N LEU A 244 10.62 9.89 -1.59
CA LEU A 244 10.09 10.46 -2.83
C LEU A 244 9.57 9.38 -3.78
N PHE A 245 10.34 8.31 -4.01
CA PHE A 245 9.91 7.18 -4.84
C PHE A 245 8.69 6.48 -4.25
N SER A 246 8.64 6.29 -2.92
CA SER A 246 7.47 5.70 -2.25
C SER A 246 6.23 6.55 -2.45
N LEU A 247 6.30 7.85 -2.21
CA LEU A 247 5.14 8.74 -2.35
C LEU A 247 4.67 8.85 -3.80
N ILE A 248 5.58 9.23 -4.72
CA ILE A 248 5.22 9.45 -6.13
C ILE A 248 4.77 8.14 -6.76
N GLY A 249 5.53 7.06 -6.56
CA GLY A 249 5.21 5.74 -7.09
C GLY A 249 3.85 5.25 -6.62
N TRP A 250 3.53 5.45 -5.34
CA TRP A 250 2.23 5.11 -4.77
C TRP A 250 1.09 5.93 -5.38
N VAL A 251 1.18 7.26 -5.35
CA VAL A 251 0.13 8.16 -5.87
C VAL A 251 -0.13 7.90 -7.35
N VAL A 252 0.93 7.74 -8.15
CA VAL A 252 0.82 7.42 -9.59
C VAL A 252 0.19 6.06 -9.82
N THR A 253 0.50 5.06 -8.98
CA THR A 253 -0.10 3.72 -9.07
C THR A 253 -1.60 3.76 -8.78
N VAL A 254 -2.01 4.45 -7.70
CA VAL A 254 -3.43 4.64 -7.36
C VAL A 254 -4.15 5.39 -8.50
N GLY A 255 -3.56 6.44 -9.05
CA GLY A 255 -4.12 7.18 -10.18
C GLY A 255 -4.26 6.33 -11.45
N ALA A 256 -3.23 5.56 -11.80
CA ALA A 256 -3.26 4.68 -12.97
C ALA A 256 -4.33 3.59 -12.87
N LEU A 257 -4.58 3.08 -11.65
CA LEU A 257 -5.67 2.13 -11.36
C LEU A 257 -7.04 2.82 -11.43
N GLY A 258 -7.12 4.09 -10.99
CA GLY A 258 -8.34 4.89 -11.01
C GLY A 258 -8.82 5.24 -12.41
N MET A 259 -7.94 5.72 -13.29
CA MET A 259 -8.27 6.11 -14.67
C MET A 259 -8.93 4.99 -15.49
N ARG A 260 -8.67 3.75 -15.14
CA ARG A 260 -9.26 2.59 -15.82
C ARG A 260 -10.76 2.44 -15.54
N GLY A 261 -11.22 2.77 -14.33
CA GLY A 261 -12.63 2.62 -13.98
C GLY A 261 -13.56 3.41 -14.89
N ASP A 262 -13.11 4.57 -15.36
CA ASP A 262 -13.90 5.47 -16.21
C ASP A 262 -13.97 4.97 -17.67
N THR A 263 -12.93 4.33 -18.17
CA THR A 263 -12.89 3.80 -19.54
C THR A 263 -13.81 2.60 -19.71
N ASP A 264 -13.81 1.68 -18.74
CA ASP A 264 -14.64 0.48 -18.79
C ASP A 264 -16.12 0.81 -18.55
N ALA A 265 -16.43 1.86 -17.76
CA ALA A 265 -17.79 2.33 -17.54
C ALA A 265 -18.41 2.97 -18.78
N LYS A 266 -17.64 3.71 -19.58
CA LYS A 266 -18.10 4.32 -20.85
C LYS A 266 -18.38 3.29 -21.95
N VAL A 267 -17.67 2.17 -21.96
CA VAL A 267 -17.86 1.10 -22.96
C VAL A 267 -19.10 0.26 -22.66
N THR A 268 -19.55 0.22 -21.40
CA THR A 268 -20.68 -0.62 -20.97
C THR A 268 -22.04 0.13 -20.99
N GLN A 269 -22.08 1.44 -21.28
CA GLN A 269 -23.34 2.12 -21.53
C GLN A 269 -23.86 1.68 -22.90
N PRO A 270 -25.04 1.02 -22.99
CA PRO A 270 -25.68 0.80 -24.27
C PRO A 270 -25.94 2.17 -24.91
N ILE A 271 -25.78 2.25 -26.21
CA ILE A 271 -26.16 3.43 -27.01
C ILE A 271 -27.71 3.51 -26.98
N GLU A 272 -28.28 3.92 -25.86
CA GLU A 272 -29.67 4.31 -25.73
C GLU A 272 -29.87 5.68 -26.39
N GLY A 273 -29.88 5.74 -27.68
CA GLY A 273 -30.06 7.00 -28.40
C GLY A 273 -30.10 6.92 -29.91
N ALA A 274 -29.86 5.75 -30.48
CA ALA A 274 -29.95 5.57 -31.93
C ALA A 274 -31.29 4.88 -32.33
N GLY A 275 -32.41 5.59 -32.14
CA GLY A 275 -33.69 4.97 -32.53
C GLY A 275 -34.93 5.84 -32.33
N HIS A 276 -34.86 7.13 -32.60
CA HIS A 276 -36.10 7.87 -32.90
C HIS A 276 -35.82 8.82 -34.06
N VAL A 277 -35.84 8.27 -35.27
CA VAL A 277 -36.09 9.07 -36.46
C VAL A 277 -37.61 9.27 -36.48
N PRO A 278 -38.16 10.47 -36.34
CA PRO A 278 -39.58 10.69 -36.59
C PRO A 278 -39.83 10.46 -38.08
N ALA A 279 -40.66 9.49 -38.38
CA ALA A 279 -41.26 9.33 -39.71
C ALA A 279 -42.19 10.52 -39.92
N GLU A 280 -41.74 11.55 -40.63
CA GLU A 280 -42.62 12.56 -41.19
C GLU A 280 -43.39 11.89 -42.35
N ALA A 281 -44.73 11.84 -42.17
CA ALA A 281 -45.74 11.60 -43.21
C ALA A 281 -46.27 12.96 -43.70
#